data_afa21983d9710f2fda44611e7724656d
#
_entry.id   afa21983d9710f2fda44611e7724656d
#
_cell.length_a   1.000
_cell.length_b   1.000
_cell.length_c   1.000
_cell.angle_alpha   90.00
_cell.angle_beta   90.00
_cell.angle_gamma   90.00
#
_symmetry.space_group_name_H-M   'P 1'
#
loop_
_entity.id
_entity.type
_entity.pdbx_description
1 polymer ?
#
loop_
_entity_poly.entity_id
_entity_poly.type
_entity_poly.pdbx_seq_one_letter_code
_entity_poly.pdbx_strand_id
1 'polypeptide(L)'
;MNYPWQLDNRNKRSIALNLKSPGAKPVLERLVKWADVLVTNFPPNTRSKLGLDYDDLAPLNPRLIYGDVTGFGEEGPEAHLPGFDVTAYWARSGLMDYTRQRDGAPAVNAFGSGDHPTAVSLYAGIMTALYRREKTGEGARVTVSLTAEGAWAASMWVQAALVGGKAPRPADRTDPPNALANSYRTADDRWLLLAFANEDKQVPLFLQAIGHPEAAQNPDYADTPSRRAHAAEIAILLDKTFATRTLAEWREVLDAAGLTYGIAQTIDEFAHDPQLTANRILVPIEDGSAEPHLTVDSPVRLDQERKVPPRPAPDLGEHTDAVLRELGYDDAAITELRGVTTC
;
A
#
# COMPACT_ATOMS: atom_id res chain seq x y z
N MET A 1 17.90 -1.90 14.57
CA MET A 1 16.53 -1.33 14.75
C MET A 1 15.54 -2.19 13.97
N ASN A 2 14.38 -2.51 14.56
CA ASN A 2 13.30 -3.19 13.83
C ASN A 2 12.46 -2.11 13.11
N TYR A 3 12.88 -1.73 11.89
CA TYR A 3 12.23 -0.63 11.16
C TYR A 3 10.76 -0.88 10.76
N PRO A 4 10.29 -2.10 10.42
CA PRO A 4 8.86 -2.33 10.21
C PRO A 4 8.05 -2.11 11.49
N TRP A 5 8.54 -2.61 12.63
CA TRP A 5 7.88 -2.37 13.92
C TRP A 5 7.78 -0.88 14.24
N GLN A 6 8.87 -0.13 14.04
CA GLN A 6 8.89 1.32 14.29
C GLN A 6 7.93 2.07 13.36
N LEU A 7 7.83 1.69 12.09
CA LEU A 7 6.93 2.31 11.13
C LEU A 7 5.46 2.10 11.52
N ASP A 8 5.08 0.84 11.77
CA ASP A 8 3.68 0.46 11.89
C ASP A 8 3.12 0.64 13.30
N ASN A 9 3.98 0.75 14.33
CA ASN A 9 3.55 0.84 15.73
C ASN A 9 3.91 2.15 16.44
N ARG A 10 4.39 3.14 15.71
CA ARG A 10 4.62 4.49 16.27
C ARG A 10 3.34 5.06 16.89
N ASN A 11 3.47 5.87 17.94
CA ASN A 11 2.38 6.50 18.69
C ASN A 11 1.41 5.53 19.39
N LYS A 12 1.66 4.23 19.37
CA LYS A 12 0.83 3.24 20.05
C LYS A 12 1.26 3.07 21.50
N ARG A 13 0.36 2.51 22.31
CA ARG A 13 0.68 1.93 23.61
C ARG A 13 0.60 0.42 23.48
N SER A 14 1.46 -0.30 24.18
CA SER A 14 1.53 -1.75 24.14
C SER A 14 1.06 -2.34 25.47
N ILE A 15 0.10 -3.27 25.40
CA ILE A 15 -0.34 -4.11 26.51
C ILE A 15 -0.06 -5.56 26.15
N ALA A 16 0.57 -6.31 27.06
CA ALA A 16 0.73 -7.75 26.94
C ALA A 16 -0.37 -8.46 27.72
N LEU A 17 -1.10 -9.35 27.05
CA LEU A 17 -2.21 -10.10 27.65
C LEU A 17 -2.30 -11.48 27.01
N ASN A 18 -2.16 -12.54 27.82
CA ASN A 18 -2.33 -13.89 27.33
C ASN A 18 -3.84 -14.23 27.19
N LEU A 19 -4.37 -14.02 25.99
CA LEU A 19 -5.79 -14.22 25.68
C LEU A 19 -6.31 -15.66 25.90
N LYS A 20 -5.41 -16.63 26.06
CA LYS A 20 -5.78 -18.02 26.41
C LYS A 20 -5.99 -18.22 27.92
N SER A 21 -5.56 -17.27 28.74
CA SER A 21 -5.73 -17.34 30.19
C SER A 21 -7.14 -16.89 30.59
N PRO A 22 -7.82 -17.61 31.50
CA PRO A 22 -9.15 -17.19 31.99
C PRO A 22 -9.17 -15.77 32.56
N GLY A 23 -8.09 -15.32 33.19
CA GLY A 23 -7.97 -13.96 33.73
C GLY A 23 -7.89 -12.86 32.67
N ALA A 24 -7.63 -13.19 31.40
CA ALA A 24 -7.57 -12.22 30.30
C ALA A 24 -8.98 -11.74 29.90
N LYS A 25 -10.00 -12.56 30.01
CA LYS A 25 -11.36 -12.25 29.54
C LYS A 25 -11.93 -10.99 30.17
N PRO A 26 -11.91 -10.82 31.53
CA PRO A 26 -12.40 -9.58 32.14
C PRO A 26 -11.65 -8.32 31.69
N VAL A 27 -10.34 -8.43 31.42
CA VAL A 27 -9.53 -7.32 30.90
C VAL A 27 -9.98 -6.97 29.48
N LEU A 28 -10.13 -7.97 28.61
CA LEU A 28 -10.62 -7.80 27.24
C LEU A 28 -12.01 -7.14 27.23
N GLU A 29 -12.94 -7.59 28.06
CA GLU A 29 -14.28 -7.01 28.15
C GLU A 29 -14.25 -5.53 28.56
N ARG A 30 -13.36 -5.14 29.48
CA ARG A 30 -13.18 -3.73 29.85
C ARG A 30 -12.55 -2.93 28.71
N LEU A 31 -11.58 -3.48 28.00
CA LEU A 31 -10.98 -2.85 26.83
C LEU A 31 -12.02 -2.60 25.74
N VAL A 32 -12.88 -3.58 25.45
CA VAL A 32 -13.95 -3.46 24.45
C VAL A 32 -14.97 -2.39 24.85
N LYS A 33 -15.36 -2.33 26.13
CA LYS A 33 -16.27 -1.28 26.64
C LYS A 33 -15.67 0.12 26.59
N TRP A 34 -14.36 0.22 26.72
CA TRP A 34 -13.61 1.47 26.66
C TRP A 34 -13.32 1.93 25.22
N ALA A 35 -13.20 0.99 24.26
CA ALA A 35 -12.78 1.28 22.90
C ALA A 35 -13.89 1.89 22.05
N ASP A 36 -13.57 2.86 21.23
CA ASP A 36 -14.41 3.32 20.11
C ASP A 36 -14.30 2.42 18.90
N VAL A 37 -13.09 1.93 18.64
CA VAL A 37 -12.76 1.09 17.48
C VAL A 37 -11.89 -0.08 17.93
N LEU A 38 -12.24 -1.28 17.51
CA LEU A 38 -11.39 -2.46 17.63
C LEU A 38 -10.98 -2.91 16.25
N VAL A 39 -9.67 -3.18 16.06
CA VAL A 39 -9.13 -3.71 14.79
C VAL A 39 -8.43 -5.03 15.06
N THR A 40 -8.68 -6.01 14.19
CA THR A 40 -8.02 -7.32 14.25
C THR A 40 -7.68 -7.85 12.86
N ASN A 41 -6.58 -8.59 12.75
CA ASN A 41 -6.24 -9.38 11.58
C ASN A 41 -6.11 -10.88 11.90
N PHE A 42 -6.64 -11.33 13.02
CA PHE A 42 -6.68 -12.76 13.33
C PHE A 42 -7.58 -13.50 12.32
N PRO A 43 -7.14 -14.67 11.83
CA PRO A 43 -8.00 -15.53 11.03
C PRO A 43 -9.31 -15.89 11.76
N PRO A 44 -10.42 -16.10 11.03
CA PRO A 44 -11.74 -16.37 11.63
C PRO A 44 -11.73 -17.45 12.71
N ASN A 45 -11.09 -18.60 12.42
CA ASN A 45 -10.96 -19.70 13.39
C ASN A 45 -10.22 -19.33 14.68
N THR A 46 -9.30 -18.38 14.62
CA THR A 46 -8.57 -17.89 15.81
C THR A 46 -9.42 -16.94 16.60
N ARG A 47 -10.14 -16.03 15.94
CA ARG A 47 -11.06 -15.08 16.57
C ARG A 47 -12.15 -15.83 17.36
N SER A 48 -12.83 -16.79 16.73
CA SER A 48 -13.90 -17.58 17.38
C SER A 48 -13.39 -18.33 18.60
N LYS A 49 -12.18 -18.94 18.53
CA LYS A 49 -11.60 -19.63 19.69
C LYS A 49 -11.26 -18.71 20.86
N LEU A 50 -11.00 -17.43 20.57
CA LEU A 50 -10.63 -16.43 21.57
C LEU A 50 -11.82 -15.58 22.05
N GLY A 51 -13.03 -15.79 21.49
CA GLY A 51 -14.20 -14.96 21.76
C GLY A 51 -14.03 -13.52 21.28
N LEU A 52 -13.40 -13.35 20.11
CA LEU A 52 -13.11 -12.06 19.49
C LEU A 52 -13.95 -11.79 18.25
N ASP A 53 -14.95 -12.60 17.95
CA ASP A 53 -15.86 -12.33 16.85
C ASP A 53 -16.75 -11.12 17.15
N TYR A 54 -17.20 -10.45 16.12
CA TYR A 54 -18.05 -9.26 16.26
C TYR A 54 -19.30 -9.55 17.14
N ASP A 55 -19.93 -10.70 16.94
CA ASP A 55 -21.14 -11.10 17.66
C ASP A 55 -20.88 -11.37 19.16
N ASP A 56 -19.64 -11.69 19.54
CA ASP A 56 -19.24 -11.84 20.95
C ASP A 56 -19.03 -10.47 21.62
N LEU A 57 -18.51 -9.49 20.86
CA LEU A 57 -18.05 -8.21 21.40
C LEU A 57 -19.06 -7.07 21.27
N ALA A 58 -19.89 -7.06 20.23
CA ALA A 58 -20.90 -6.02 20.01
C ALA A 58 -21.92 -5.89 21.16
N PRO A 59 -22.36 -6.96 21.84
CA PRO A 59 -23.21 -6.84 23.01
C PRO A 59 -22.56 -6.13 24.20
N LEU A 60 -21.23 -6.14 24.30
CA LEU A 60 -20.47 -5.46 25.36
C LEU A 60 -20.41 -3.94 25.14
N ASN A 61 -20.39 -3.53 23.86
CA ASN A 61 -20.36 -2.14 23.44
C ASN A 61 -21.16 -1.93 22.16
N PRO A 62 -22.45 -1.58 22.24
CA PRO A 62 -23.30 -1.37 21.06
C PRO A 62 -22.86 -0.24 20.13
N ARG A 63 -21.90 0.57 20.55
CA ARG A 63 -21.30 1.65 19.74
C ARG A 63 -19.96 1.27 19.11
N LEU A 64 -19.48 0.06 19.36
CA LEU A 64 -18.19 -0.40 18.87
C LEU A 64 -18.15 -0.42 17.34
N ILE A 65 -17.12 0.20 16.77
CA ILE A 65 -16.75 -0.03 15.37
C ILE A 65 -15.73 -1.18 15.36
N TYR A 66 -16.10 -2.28 14.75
CA TYR A 66 -15.25 -3.47 14.66
C TYR A 66 -14.69 -3.58 13.26
N GLY A 67 -13.36 -3.44 13.13
CA GLY A 67 -12.62 -3.57 11.89
C GLY A 67 -11.88 -4.90 11.81
N ASP A 68 -12.07 -5.66 10.75
CA ASP A 68 -11.28 -6.87 10.53
C ASP A 68 -10.67 -6.96 9.13
N VAL A 69 -9.45 -7.50 9.08
CA VAL A 69 -8.70 -7.78 7.86
C VAL A 69 -8.47 -9.28 7.75
N THR A 70 -8.80 -9.85 6.60
CA THR A 70 -8.53 -11.26 6.28
C THR A 70 -7.67 -11.37 5.01
N GLY A 71 -7.11 -12.55 4.78
CA GLY A 71 -6.41 -12.83 3.52
C GLY A 71 -7.38 -12.95 2.35
N PHE A 72 -8.39 -13.82 2.49
CA PHE A 72 -9.26 -14.26 1.39
C PHE A 72 -10.73 -13.91 1.55
N GLY A 73 -11.10 -13.18 2.60
CA GLY A 73 -12.50 -12.92 2.96
C GLY A 73 -13.00 -13.84 4.06
N GLU A 74 -14.25 -13.62 4.50
CA GLU A 74 -14.90 -14.36 5.58
C GLU A 74 -15.64 -15.61 5.08
N GLU A 75 -15.95 -15.64 3.79
CA GLU A 75 -16.76 -16.69 3.16
C GLU A 75 -15.99 -17.43 2.06
N GLY A 76 -16.50 -18.56 1.66
CA GLY A 76 -15.94 -19.38 0.60
C GLY A 76 -14.93 -20.43 1.09
N PRO A 77 -14.45 -21.26 0.16
CA PRO A 77 -13.66 -22.45 0.52
C PRO A 77 -12.30 -22.12 1.14
N GLU A 78 -11.78 -20.93 0.91
CA GLU A 78 -10.45 -20.49 1.34
C GLU A 78 -10.48 -19.48 2.52
N ALA A 79 -11.65 -19.18 3.08
CA ALA A 79 -11.79 -18.23 4.20
C ALA A 79 -10.94 -18.61 5.43
N HIS A 80 -10.66 -19.91 5.61
CA HIS A 80 -9.87 -20.44 6.71
C HIS A 80 -8.36 -20.42 6.47
N LEU A 81 -7.91 -20.11 5.26
CA LEU A 81 -6.49 -20.13 4.91
C LEU A 81 -5.77 -18.88 5.44
N PRO A 82 -4.52 -19.01 5.88
CA PRO A 82 -3.69 -17.86 6.16
C PRO A 82 -3.38 -17.13 4.86
N GLY A 83 -3.53 -15.79 4.86
CA GLY A 83 -3.21 -14.94 3.72
C GLY A 83 -2.22 -13.86 4.14
N PHE A 84 -1.27 -13.59 3.24
CA PHE A 84 -0.26 -12.55 3.38
C PHE A 84 -0.29 -11.65 2.15
N ASP A 85 0.33 -10.48 2.24
CA ASP A 85 0.53 -9.56 1.14
C ASP A 85 0.90 -10.26 -0.17
N VAL A 86 2.00 -11.03 -0.16
CA VAL A 86 2.49 -11.70 -1.36
C VAL A 86 1.58 -12.82 -1.89
N THR A 87 0.78 -13.46 -1.04
CA THR A 87 -0.07 -14.61 -1.44
C THR A 87 -1.49 -14.18 -1.78
N ALA A 88 -2.15 -13.44 -0.91
CA ALA A 88 -3.57 -13.11 -1.02
C ALA A 88 -3.82 -11.83 -1.83
N TYR A 89 -2.91 -10.85 -1.78
CA TYR A 89 -2.99 -9.65 -2.60
C TYR A 89 -2.27 -9.83 -3.93
N TRP A 90 -0.94 -10.03 -3.90
CA TRP A 90 -0.09 -9.95 -5.10
C TRP A 90 -0.26 -11.12 -6.06
N ALA A 91 -0.08 -12.35 -5.57
CA ALA A 91 -0.17 -13.53 -6.42
C ALA A 91 -1.62 -13.82 -6.86
N ARG A 92 -2.59 -13.70 -5.91
CA ARG A 92 -3.98 -14.08 -6.17
C ARG A 92 -4.71 -13.14 -7.12
N SER A 93 -4.41 -11.84 -7.11
CA SER A 93 -5.07 -10.84 -7.96
C SER A 93 -4.68 -10.90 -9.44
N GLY A 94 -3.65 -11.68 -9.79
CA GLY A 94 -3.06 -11.69 -11.13
C GLY A 94 -2.04 -10.58 -11.38
N LEU A 95 -1.82 -9.65 -10.45
CA LEU A 95 -0.81 -8.58 -10.58
C LEU A 95 0.60 -9.15 -10.74
N MET A 96 0.90 -10.23 -10.02
CA MET A 96 2.19 -10.91 -10.10
C MET A 96 2.48 -11.49 -11.49
N ASP A 97 1.48 -12.04 -12.17
CA ASP A 97 1.63 -12.51 -13.56
C ASP A 97 1.67 -11.34 -14.55
N TYR A 98 0.81 -10.34 -14.34
CA TYR A 98 0.70 -9.18 -15.24
C TYR A 98 2.00 -8.36 -15.34
N THR A 99 2.74 -8.21 -14.24
CA THR A 99 3.94 -7.35 -14.18
C THR A 99 5.22 -8.03 -14.63
N ARG A 100 5.21 -9.35 -14.88
CA ARG A 100 6.41 -10.05 -15.39
C ARG A 100 6.67 -9.77 -16.87
N GLN A 101 7.89 -9.97 -17.33
CA GLN A 101 8.19 -10.09 -18.76
C GLN A 101 7.56 -11.38 -19.31
N ARG A 102 7.33 -11.45 -20.64
CA ARG A 102 6.62 -12.55 -21.31
C ARG A 102 7.10 -13.94 -20.87
N ASP A 103 8.40 -14.18 -20.88
CA ASP A 103 9.03 -15.45 -20.52
C ASP A 103 9.78 -15.39 -19.18
N GLY A 104 9.60 -14.29 -18.44
CA GLY A 104 10.21 -14.07 -17.13
C GLY A 104 9.45 -14.76 -16.01
N ALA A 105 10.17 -15.10 -14.94
CA ALA A 105 9.53 -15.55 -13.70
C ALA A 105 8.72 -14.41 -13.07
N PRO A 106 7.57 -14.73 -12.43
CA PRO A 106 6.85 -13.73 -11.64
C PRO A 106 7.73 -13.16 -10.53
N ALA A 107 7.73 -11.86 -10.38
CA ALA A 107 8.51 -11.16 -9.35
C ALA A 107 7.69 -10.97 -8.06
N VAL A 108 8.35 -11.08 -6.92
CA VAL A 108 7.77 -10.75 -5.62
C VAL A 108 7.72 -9.22 -5.49
N ASN A 109 6.61 -8.69 -4.99
CA ASN A 109 6.46 -7.27 -4.70
C ASN A 109 7.27 -6.86 -3.45
N ALA A 110 7.42 -5.56 -3.23
CA ALA A 110 7.93 -5.04 -1.97
C ALA A 110 6.94 -5.35 -0.83
N PHE A 111 7.44 -5.77 0.34
CA PHE A 111 6.60 -6.03 1.51
C PHE A 111 5.75 -4.80 1.87
N GLY A 112 4.49 -5.06 2.21
CA GLY A 112 3.52 -4.02 2.53
C GLY A 112 2.80 -3.41 1.32
N SER A 113 3.15 -3.78 0.08
CA SER A 113 2.53 -3.23 -1.13
C SER A 113 1.02 -3.48 -1.21
N GLY A 114 0.51 -4.54 -0.62
CA GLY A 114 -0.90 -4.85 -0.49
C GLY A 114 -1.44 -4.57 0.91
N ASP A 115 -0.65 -4.80 1.97
CA ASP A 115 -1.05 -4.58 3.35
C ASP A 115 -1.40 -3.11 3.62
N HIS A 116 -0.54 -2.17 3.19
CA HIS A 116 -0.77 -0.74 3.42
C HIS A 116 -2.01 -0.19 2.69
N PRO A 117 -2.27 -0.46 1.40
CA PRO A 117 -3.53 -0.08 0.76
C PRO A 117 -4.74 -0.73 1.42
N THR A 118 -4.66 -2.00 1.80
CA THR A 118 -5.73 -2.70 2.53
C THR A 118 -6.03 -2.03 3.87
N ALA A 119 -5.00 -1.59 4.59
CA ALA A 119 -5.16 -0.84 5.84
C ALA A 119 -5.81 0.54 5.60
N VAL A 120 -5.50 1.22 4.48
CA VAL A 120 -6.17 2.48 4.11
C VAL A 120 -7.63 2.24 3.74
N SER A 121 -7.97 1.16 3.05
CA SER A 121 -9.35 0.75 2.77
C SER A 121 -10.13 0.44 4.05
N LEU A 122 -9.52 -0.26 5.01
CA LEU A 122 -10.12 -0.46 6.33
C LEU A 122 -10.33 0.87 7.07
N TYR A 123 -9.35 1.75 7.07
CA TYR A 123 -9.47 3.08 7.65
C TYR A 123 -10.64 3.86 7.04
N ALA A 124 -10.80 3.87 5.72
CA ALA A 124 -11.91 4.53 5.05
C ALA A 124 -13.26 3.94 5.48
N GLY A 125 -13.37 2.62 5.60
CA GLY A 125 -14.54 1.92 6.12
C GLY A 125 -14.83 2.29 7.57
N ILE A 126 -13.82 2.34 8.44
CA ILE A 126 -13.94 2.75 9.84
C ILE A 126 -14.45 4.20 9.94
N MET A 127 -13.87 5.13 9.16
CA MET A 127 -14.32 6.53 9.16
C MET A 127 -15.77 6.66 8.69
N THR A 128 -16.18 5.89 7.68
CA THR A 128 -17.58 5.81 7.23
C THR A 128 -18.49 5.29 8.33
N ALA A 129 -18.07 4.24 9.06
CA ALA A 129 -18.83 3.67 10.16
C ALA A 129 -18.91 4.63 11.35
N LEU A 130 -17.84 5.36 11.67
CA LEU A 130 -17.85 6.41 12.70
C LEU A 130 -18.83 7.53 12.33
N TYR A 131 -18.82 8.00 11.07
CA TYR A 131 -19.78 8.99 10.60
C TYR A 131 -21.24 8.47 10.70
N ARG A 132 -21.48 7.19 10.32
CA ARG A 132 -22.80 6.56 10.52
C ARG A 132 -23.18 6.54 11.99
N ARG A 133 -22.26 6.15 12.88
CA ARG A 133 -22.46 6.11 14.33
C ARG A 133 -22.91 7.46 14.90
N GLU A 134 -22.36 8.57 14.41
CA GLU A 134 -22.79 9.91 14.83
C GLU A 134 -24.25 10.23 14.46
N LYS A 135 -24.80 9.58 13.44
CA LYS A 135 -26.20 9.75 13.00
C LYS A 135 -27.16 8.78 13.69
N THR A 136 -26.72 7.55 13.95
CA THR A 136 -27.58 6.46 14.41
C THR A 136 -27.41 6.11 15.88
N GLY A 137 -26.25 6.45 16.46
CA GLY A 137 -25.84 5.97 17.79
C GLY A 137 -25.31 4.53 17.82
N GLU A 138 -25.34 3.82 16.69
CA GLU A 138 -25.02 2.39 16.61
C GLU A 138 -23.61 2.14 16.05
N GLY A 139 -22.94 1.12 16.60
CA GLY A 139 -21.70 0.58 16.07
C GLY A 139 -21.88 -0.12 14.72
N ALA A 140 -20.79 -0.64 14.18
CA ALA A 140 -20.81 -1.39 12.92
C ALA A 140 -19.63 -2.34 12.83
N ARG A 141 -19.76 -3.37 11.99
CA ARG A 141 -18.65 -4.19 11.53
C ARG A 141 -18.16 -3.67 10.16
N VAL A 142 -16.86 -3.56 10.00
CA VAL A 142 -16.17 -3.19 8.75
C VAL A 142 -15.19 -4.30 8.40
N THR A 143 -15.34 -4.91 7.25
CA THR A 143 -14.48 -6.02 6.81
C THR A 143 -13.76 -5.67 5.51
N VAL A 144 -12.49 -6.01 5.42
CA VAL A 144 -11.69 -5.93 4.21
C VAL A 144 -10.88 -7.21 4.04
N SER A 145 -10.44 -7.49 2.82
CA SER A 145 -9.51 -8.60 2.59
C SER A 145 -8.43 -8.22 1.60
N LEU A 146 -7.26 -8.83 1.73
CA LEU A 146 -6.15 -8.66 0.80
C LEU A 146 -6.55 -9.04 -0.64
N THR A 147 -7.35 -10.08 -0.80
CA THR A 147 -7.86 -10.49 -2.12
C THR A 147 -8.82 -9.45 -2.71
N ALA A 148 -9.71 -8.84 -1.90
CA ALA A 148 -10.60 -7.79 -2.36
C ALA A 148 -9.82 -6.55 -2.79
N GLU A 149 -8.81 -6.16 -2.01
CA GLU A 149 -7.91 -5.05 -2.36
C GLU A 149 -7.12 -5.34 -3.64
N GLY A 150 -6.61 -6.57 -3.80
CA GLY A 150 -5.94 -7.01 -5.02
C GLY A 150 -6.86 -6.98 -6.24
N ALA A 151 -8.12 -7.39 -6.08
CA ALA A 151 -9.13 -7.29 -7.14
C ALA A 151 -9.44 -5.83 -7.50
N TRP A 152 -9.48 -4.94 -6.49
CA TRP A 152 -9.67 -3.50 -6.70
C TRP A 152 -8.47 -2.88 -7.42
N ALA A 153 -7.24 -3.21 -7.03
CA ALA A 153 -6.03 -2.74 -7.70
C ALA A 153 -5.94 -3.19 -9.16
N ALA A 154 -6.40 -4.42 -9.48
CA ALA A 154 -6.46 -4.98 -10.82
C ALA A 154 -7.79 -4.71 -11.54
N SER A 155 -8.67 -3.87 -10.99
CA SER A 155 -10.10 -3.78 -11.35
C SER A 155 -10.36 -3.52 -12.83
N MET A 156 -9.56 -2.70 -13.50
CA MET A 156 -9.72 -2.44 -14.94
C MET A 156 -9.62 -3.72 -15.78
N TRP A 157 -8.66 -4.58 -15.45
CA TRP A 157 -8.41 -5.83 -16.18
C TRP A 157 -9.37 -6.93 -15.74
N VAL A 158 -9.70 -6.98 -14.46
CA VAL A 158 -10.76 -7.87 -13.95
C VAL A 158 -12.08 -7.53 -14.62
N GLN A 159 -12.45 -6.25 -14.70
CA GLN A 159 -13.66 -5.81 -15.39
C GLN A 159 -13.63 -6.17 -16.89
N ALA A 160 -12.50 -5.99 -17.57
CA ALA A 160 -12.38 -6.39 -18.98
C ALA A 160 -12.63 -7.90 -19.15
N ALA A 161 -12.06 -8.73 -18.30
CA ALA A 161 -12.27 -10.19 -18.33
C ALA A 161 -13.75 -10.56 -18.07
N LEU A 162 -14.40 -9.90 -17.12
CA LEU A 162 -15.81 -10.16 -16.77
C LEU A 162 -16.80 -9.83 -17.89
N VAL A 163 -16.49 -8.84 -18.75
CA VAL A 163 -17.33 -8.47 -19.89
C VAL A 163 -16.91 -9.13 -21.22
N GLY A 164 -16.08 -10.16 -21.17
CA GLY A 164 -15.61 -10.90 -22.35
C GLY A 164 -14.49 -10.21 -23.12
N GLY A 165 -13.90 -9.17 -22.55
CA GLY A 165 -12.68 -8.54 -23.06
C GLY A 165 -11.45 -9.40 -22.79
N LYS A 166 -10.33 -9.00 -23.39
CA LYS A 166 -9.05 -9.69 -23.15
C LYS A 166 -8.26 -8.90 -22.09
N ALA A 167 -7.94 -9.55 -20.98
CA ALA A 167 -6.93 -9.03 -20.08
C ALA A 167 -5.59 -8.95 -20.83
N PRO A 168 -4.74 -7.96 -20.54
CA PRO A 168 -3.43 -7.88 -21.16
C PRO A 168 -2.61 -9.11 -20.72
N ARG A 169 -1.77 -9.56 -21.65
CA ARG A 169 -0.79 -10.60 -21.37
C ARG A 169 0.55 -9.98 -21.02
N PRO A 170 1.39 -10.65 -20.26
CA PRO A 170 2.76 -10.22 -20.08
C PRO A 170 3.42 -9.93 -21.42
N ALA A 171 3.97 -8.73 -21.56
CA ALA A 171 4.61 -8.28 -22.80
C ALA A 171 6.13 -8.39 -22.65
N ASP A 172 6.82 -8.46 -23.78
CA ASP A 172 8.25 -8.27 -23.82
C ASP A 172 8.53 -6.76 -23.99
N ARG A 173 9.50 -6.23 -23.24
CA ARG A 173 9.91 -4.83 -23.36
C ARG A 173 10.42 -4.50 -24.77
N THR A 174 11.01 -5.48 -25.47
CA THR A 174 11.53 -5.33 -26.86
C THR A 174 10.46 -5.51 -27.92
N ASP A 175 9.28 -6.05 -27.54
CA ASP A 175 8.10 -6.19 -28.40
C ASP A 175 6.84 -5.74 -27.63
N PRO A 176 6.79 -4.45 -27.22
CA PRO A 176 5.71 -3.94 -26.39
C PRO A 176 4.45 -3.67 -27.23
N PRO A 177 3.26 -3.74 -26.61
CA PRO A 177 2.02 -3.31 -27.29
C PRO A 177 2.00 -1.81 -27.57
N ASN A 178 2.83 -1.05 -26.87
CA ASN A 178 2.99 0.39 -27.03
C ASN A 178 4.40 0.82 -26.63
N ALA A 179 5.22 1.22 -27.62
CA ALA A 179 6.55 1.74 -27.35
C ALA A 179 6.57 3.07 -26.57
N LEU A 180 5.48 3.84 -26.59
CA LEU A 180 5.35 5.13 -25.89
C LEU A 180 4.77 4.99 -24.47
N ALA A 181 4.53 3.75 -24.03
CA ALA A 181 4.21 3.39 -22.64
C ALA A 181 5.14 2.24 -22.22
N ASN A 182 6.44 2.43 -22.33
CA ASN A 182 7.47 1.42 -22.14
C ASN A 182 8.68 2.04 -21.46
N SER A 183 9.57 1.21 -20.91
CA SER A 183 10.78 1.63 -20.22
C SER A 183 12.01 1.51 -21.12
N TYR A 184 12.93 2.46 -20.98
CA TYR A 184 14.16 2.56 -21.77
C TYR A 184 15.37 2.78 -20.89
N ARG A 185 16.50 2.13 -21.24
CA ARG A 185 17.75 2.20 -20.51
C ARG A 185 18.62 3.33 -21.05
N THR A 186 19.16 4.14 -20.16
CA THR A 186 20.08 5.24 -20.49
C THR A 186 21.54 4.78 -20.51
N ALA A 187 22.46 5.63 -20.98
CA ALA A 187 23.89 5.31 -21.06
C ALA A 187 24.54 5.00 -19.71
N ASP A 188 24.00 5.54 -18.63
CA ASP A 188 24.44 5.35 -17.24
C ASP A 188 23.63 4.28 -16.47
N ASP A 189 23.05 3.31 -17.21
CA ASP A 189 22.33 2.17 -16.66
C ASP A 189 21.09 2.53 -15.83
N ARG A 190 20.50 3.71 -16.08
CA ARG A 190 19.25 4.12 -15.46
C ARG A 190 18.06 3.81 -16.36
N TRP A 191 16.88 3.80 -15.78
CA TRP A 191 15.65 3.52 -16.51
C TRP A 191 14.70 4.69 -16.44
N LEU A 192 14.17 5.08 -17.61
CA LEU A 192 13.05 6.00 -17.73
C LEU A 192 11.83 5.29 -18.34
N LEU A 193 10.66 5.75 -17.99
CA LEU A 193 9.36 5.28 -18.49
C LEU A 193 8.72 6.41 -19.28
N LEU A 194 8.31 6.15 -20.50
CA LEU A 194 7.47 7.06 -21.27
C LEU A 194 6.00 6.84 -20.93
N ALA A 195 5.21 7.92 -20.85
CA ALA A 195 3.79 7.87 -20.59
C ALA A 195 3.09 9.09 -21.22
N PHE A 196 2.67 8.98 -22.46
CA PHE A 196 2.03 10.09 -23.18
C PHE A 196 0.52 10.01 -23.09
N ALA A 197 -0.11 11.07 -22.55
CA ALA A 197 -1.56 11.17 -22.43
C ALA A 197 -2.23 11.49 -23.77
N ASN A 198 -1.55 12.24 -24.64
CA ASN A 198 -2.02 12.59 -25.98
C ASN A 198 -0.90 12.36 -27.00
N GLU A 199 -0.81 11.12 -27.43
CA GLU A 199 0.28 10.69 -28.33
C GLU A 199 0.34 11.48 -29.62
N ASP A 200 -0.81 11.77 -30.27
CA ASP A 200 -0.81 12.43 -31.57
C ASP A 200 -0.25 13.86 -31.52
N LYS A 201 -0.40 14.54 -30.39
CA LYS A 201 0.20 15.86 -30.16
C LYS A 201 1.65 15.78 -29.68
N GLN A 202 1.96 14.80 -28.84
CA GLN A 202 3.25 14.72 -28.13
C GLN A 202 4.33 14.01 -28.96
N VAL A 203 3.98 13.04 -29.80
CA VAL A 203 4.94 12.26 -30.58
C VAL A 203 5.79 13.11 -31.53
N PRO A 204 5.24 14.06 -32.33
CA PRO A 204 6.09 14.90 -33.17
C PRO A 204 7.08 15.74 -32.37
N LEU A 205 6.68 16.31 -31.24
CA LEU A 205 7.52 17.08 -30.34
C LEU A 205 8.59 16.20 -29.69
N PHE A 206 8.20 15.01 -29.26
CA PHE A 206 9.09 14.03 -28.67
C PHE A 206 10.19 13.59 -29.66
N LEU A 207 9.80 13.15 -30.86
CA LEU A 207 10.75 12.73 -31.89
C LEU A 207 11.72 13.84 -32.25
N GLN A 208 11.27 15.08 -32.38
CA GLN A 208 12.13 16.25 -32.58
C GLN A 208 13.10 16.44 -31.41
N ALA A 209 12.62 16.37 -30.15
CA ALA A 209 13.42 16.59 -28.97
C ALA A 209 14.52 15.54 -28.79
N ILE A 210 14.23 14.29 -29.12
CA ILE A 210 15.22 13.20 -29.02
C ILE A 210 16.13 13.06 -30.21
N GLY A 211 16.03 13.97 -31.22
CA GLY A 211 16.92 14.04 -32.36
C GLY A 211 16.51 13.23 -33.59
N HIS A 212 15.22 12.88 -33.70
CA HIS A 212 14.66 12.12 -34.84
C HIS A 212 13.52 12.89 -35.54
N PRO A 213 13.73 14.14 -36.01
CA PRO A 213 12.70 14.93 -36.67
C PRO A 213 12.16 14.28 -37.95
N GLU A 214 12.96 13.48 -38.64
CA GLU A 214 12.59 12.72 -39.83
C GLU A 214 11.56 11.62 -39.51
N ALA A 215 11.66 11.00 -38.33
CA ALA A 215 10.76 9.98 -37.90
C ALA A 215 9.34 10.53 -37.66
N ALA A 216 9.20 11.83 -37.34
CA ALA A 216 7.93 12.49 -37.19
C ALA A 216 7.13 12.58 -38.52
N GLN A 217 7.81 12.41 -39.66
CA GLN A 217 7.20 12.42 -41.00
C GLN A 217 6.94 11.00 -41.53
N ASN A 218 7.37 9.97 -40.79
CA ASN A 218 7.16 8.59 -41.22
C ASN A 218 5.66 8.23 -41.08
N PRO A 219 5.02 7.79 -42.19
CA PRO A 219 3.58 7.39 -42.13
C PRO A 219 3.31 6.24 -41.14
N ASP A 220 4.31 5.39 -40.88
CA ASP A 220 4.21 4.28 -39.94
C ASP A 220 4.11 4.76 -38.48
N TYR A 221 4.43 6.04 -38.21
CA TYR A 221 4.35 6.66 -36.87
C TYR A 221 3.30 7.78 -36.79
N ALA A 222 2.52 8.00 -37.87
CA ALA A 222 1.65 9.15 -38.00
C ALA A 222 0.49 9.15 -36.99
N ASP A 223 -0.10 8.02 -36.73
CA ASP A 223 -1.26 7.88 -35.83
C ASP A 223 -1.10 6.73 -34.85
N THR A 224 -1.99 6.66 -33.85
CA THR A 224 -1.94 5.64 -32.82
C THR A 224 -2.04 4.21 -33.37
N PRO A 225 -2.95 3.84 -34.31
CA PRO A 225 -2.96 2.50 -34.89
C PRO A 225 -1.66 2.12 -35.60
N SER A 226 -1.10 3.02 -36.39
CA SER A 226 0.19 2.79 -37.09
C SER A 226 1.34 2.59 -36.11
N ARG A 227 1.45 3.42 -35.07
CA ARG A 227 2.45 3.26 -34.00
C ARG A 227 2.32 1.95 -33.25
N ARG A 228 1.08 1.45 -33.04
CA ARG A 228 0.87 0.11 -32.41
C ARG A 228 1.33 -1.02 -33.33
N ALA A 229 1.08 -0.91 -34.64
CA ALA A 229 1.52 -1.92 -35.60
C ALA A 229 3.06 -1.99 -35.71
N HIS A 230 3.75 -0.86 -35.49
CA HIS A 230 5.23 -0.74 -35.59
C HIS A 230 5.89 -0.59 -34.19
N ALA A 231 5.20 -1.00 -33.12
CA ALA A 231 5.69 -0.75 -31.76
C ALA A 231 7.07 -1.36 -31.47
N ALA A 232 7.37 -2.55 -32.01
CA ALA A 232 8.67 -3.19 -31.84
C ALA A 232 9.80 -2.39 -32.54
N GLU A 233 9.55 -1.86 -33.74
CA GLU A 233 10.52 -1.04 -34.47
C GLU A 233 10.79 0.29 -33.74
N ILE A 234 9.74 0.92 -33.25
CA ILE A 234 9.83 2.14 -32.45
C ILE A 234 10.60 1.86 -31.14
N ALA A 235 10.34 0.73 -30.47
CA ALA A 235 11.07 0.35 -29.27
C ALA A 235 12.57 0.18 -29.52
N ILE A 236 12.97 -0.44 -30.64
CA ILE A 236 14.38 -0.58 -31.05
C ILE A 236 15.03 0.79 -31.32
N LEU A 237 14.33 1.70 -32.01
CA LEU A 237 14.78 3.06 -32.24
C LEU A 237 15.03 3.78 -30.91
N LEU A 238 14.05 3.73 -30.01
CA LEU A 238 14.12 4.41 -28.72
C LEU A 238 15.19 3.81 -27.79
N ASP A 239 15.37 2.48 -27.79
CA ASP A 239 16.48 1.84 -27.05
C ASP A 239 17.84 2.36 -27.48
N LYS A 240 18.07 2.42 -28.80
CA LYS A 240 19.33 2.96 -29.34
C LYS A 240 19.49 4.43 -28.97
N THR A 241 18.42 5.20 -29.04
CA THR A 241 18.46 6.64 -28.78
C THR A 241 18.73 6.92 -27.30
N PHE A 242 17.99 6.29 -26.40
CA PHE A 242 18.16 6.53 -24.97
C PHE A 242 19.50 6.03 -24.42
N ALA A 243 20.09 5.01 -25.03
CA ALA A 243 21.44 4.55 -24.69
C ALA A 243 22.56 5.53 -25.04
N THR A 244 22.30 6.66 -25.74
CA THR A 244 23.32 7.63 -26.15
C THR A 244 23.67 8.68 -25.11
N ARG A 245 22.82 8.90 -24.10
CA ARG A 245 22.99 9.93 -23.06
C ARG A 245 22.67 9.39 -21.70
N THR A 246 23.18 10.08 -20.69
CA THR A 246 22.82 9.83 -19.28
C THR A 246 21.37 10.22 -18.98
N LEU A 247 20.84 9.70 -17.88
CA LEU A 247 19.50 10.08 -17.40
C LEU A 247 19.39 11.59 -17.14
N ALA A 248 20.43 12.20 -16.58
CA ALA A 248 20.44 13.64 -16.31
C ALA A 248 20.30 14.47 -17.59
N GLU A 249 21.07 14.13 -18.63
CA GLU A 249 20.99 14.79 -19.93
C GLU A 249 19.63 14.59 -20.62
N TRP A 250 19.03 13.39 -20.48
CA TRP A 250 17.68 13.13 -21.02
C TRP A 250 16.59 13.90 -20.27
N ARG A 251 16.75 14.09 -18.97
CA ARG A 251 15.81 14.94 -18.19
C ARG A 251 15.79 16.36 -18.73
N GLU A 252 16.95 16.99 -18.94
CA GLU A 252 17.03 18.33 -19.52
C GLU A 252 16.30 18.43 -20.86
N VAL A 253 16.48 17.43 -21.74
CA VAL A 253 15.83 17.40 -23.05
C VAL A 253 14.33 17.25 -22.96
N LEU A 254 13.85 16.30 -22.14
CA LEU A 254 12.42 15.99 -22.02
C LEU A 254 11.66 17.09 -21.25
N ASP A 255 12.28 17.66 -20.22
CA ASP A 255 11.73 18.80 -19.46
C ASP A 255 11.60 20.04 -20.34
N ALA A 256 12.62 20.37 -21.14
CA ALA A 256 12.60 21.49 -22.08
C ALA A 256 11.49 21.34 -23.15
N ALA A 257 11.17 20.12 -23.53
CA ALA A 257 10.10 19.80 -24.46
C ALA A 257 8.70 19.70 -23.81
N GLY A 258 8.61 19.82 -22.48
CA GLY A 258 7.34 19.71 -21.74
C GLY A 258 6.71 18.33 -21.82
N LEU A 259 7.53 17.28 -21.90
CA LEU A 259 7.06 15.90 -22.07
C LEU A 259 6.90 15.18 -20.72
N THR A 260 5.93 14.29 -20.64
CA THR A 260 5.69 13.47 -19.44
C THR A 260 6.50 12.18 -19.52
N TYR A 261 7.29 11.94 -18.50
CA TYR A 261 8.06 10.70 -18.33
C TYR A 261 8.17 10.37 -16.84
N GLY A 262 8.54 9.13 -16.51
CA GLY A 262 8.85 8.68 -15.17
C GLY A 262 10.31 8.19 -15.08
N ILE A 263 10.87 8.20 -13.88
CA ILE A 263 12.19 7.65 -13.59
C ILE A 263 12.00 6.47 -12.64
N ALA A 264 12.57 5.32 -12.96
CA ALA A 264 12.67 4.22 -12.04
C ALA A 264 13.77 4.51 -11.00
N GLN A 265 13.37 5.13 -9.91
CA GLN A 265 14.27 5.40 -8.78
C GLN A 265 14.52 4.13 -7.98
N THR A 266 15.67 4.05 -7.33
CA THR A 266 15.89 3.09 -6.25
C THR A 266 15.19 3.56 -4.98
N ILE A 267 14.96 2.66 -4.03
CA ILE A 267 14.37 3.03 -2.72
C ILE A 267 15.26 4.03 -1.98
N ASP A 268 16.59 3.88 -2.09
CA ASP A 268 17.55 4.80 -1.47
C ASP A 268 17.46 6.22 -2.06
N GLU A 269 17.33 6.34 -3.38
CA GLU A 269 17.11 7.63 -4.04
C GLU A 269 15.79 8.25 -3.63
N PHE A 270 14.73 7.44 -3.62
CA PHE A 270 13.40 7.90 -3.24
C PHE A 270 13.36 8.41 -1.79
N ALA A 271 14.06 7.74 -0.88
CA ALA A 271 14.18 8.19 0.51
C ALA A 271 14.82 9.58 0.67
N HIS A 272 15.59 10.03 -0.34
CA HIS A 272 16.25 11.34 -0.36
C HIS A 272 15.64 12.32 -1.38
N ASP A 273 14.50 11.97 -1.97
CA ASP A 273 13.83 12.81 -2.97
C ASP A 273 13.36 14.13 -2.35
N PRO A 274 13.78 15.29 -2.88
CA PRO A 274 13.36 16.61 -2.39
C PRO A 274 11.84 16.80 -2.40
N GLN A 275 11.12 16.09 -3.30
CA GLN A 275 9.67 16.16 -3.40
C GLN A 275 8.99 15.57 -2.16
N LEU A 276 9.56 14.53 -1.54
CA LEU A 276 9.06 13.96 -0.29
C LEU A 276 9.19 14.97 0.86
N THR A 277 10.32 15.65 0.95
CA THR A 277 10.57 16.69 1.96
C THR A 277 9.66 17.90 1.77
N ALA A 278 9.56 18.41 0.53
CA ALA A 278 8.70 19.56 0.20
C ALA A 278 7.22 19.30 0.51
N ASN A 279 6.75 18.07 0.33
CA ASN A 279 5.39 17.67 0.64
C ASN A 279 5.19 17.13 2.07
N ARG A 280 6.23 17.19 2.91
CA ARG A 280 6.19 16.70 4.30
C ARG A 280 5.73 15.23 4.39
N ILE A 281 6.19 14.42 3.46
CA ILE A 281 5.94 12.96 3.45
C ILE A 281 6.93 12.28 4.41
N LEU A 282 8.13 12.85 4.53
CA LEU A 282 9.11 12.45 5.54
C LEU A 282 9.06 13.44 6.71
N VAL A 283 8.91 12.91 7.91
CA VAL A 283 8.78 13.69 9.15
C VAL A 283 9.71 13.15 10.24
N PRO A 284 10.23 14.01 11.13
CA PRO A 284 11.08 13.55 12.23
C PRO A 284 10.28 12.78 13.27
N ILE A 285 10.90 11.76 13.87
CA ILE A 285 10.39 11.04 15.04
C ILE A 285 10.84 11.77 16.29
N GLU A 286 9.94 12.05 17.22
CA GLU A 286 10.24 12.65 18.53
C GLU A 286 10.82 11.57 19.48
N ASP A 287 12.07 11.17 19.25
CA ASP A 287 12.80 10.17 20.02
C ASP A 287 13.74 10.78 21.07
N GLY A 288 13.76 12.11 21.20
CA GLY A 288 14.61 12.85 22.13
C GLY A 288 16.05 13.04 21.66
N SER A 289 16.41 12.57 20.44
CA SER A 289 17.75 12.76 19.88
C SER A 289 17.93 14.18 19.33
N ALA A 290 19.18 14.64 19.29
CA ALA A 290 19.54 15.92 18.68
C ALA A 290 19.37 15.89 17.14
N GLU A 291 19.51 14.71 16.55
CA GLU A 291 19.30 14.42 15.13
C GLU A 291 18.25 13.32 15.02
N PRO A 292 16.94 13.68 15.02
CA PRO A 292 15.88 12.69 15.02
C PRO A 292 15.85 11.93 13.68
N HIS A 293 15.59 10.63 13.75
CA HIS A 293 15.37 9.81 12.58
C HIS A 293 14.11 10.26 11.85
N LEU A 294 14.12 10.14 10.53
CA LEU A 294 12.94 10.40 9.71
C LEU A 294 12.07 9.14 9.61
N THR A 295 10.78 9.34 9.46
CA THR A 295 9.81 8.29 9.15
C THR A 295 8.88 8.76 8.04
N VAL A 296 8.27 7.80 7.32
CA VAL A 296 7.23 8.10 6.34
C VAL A 296 5.94 8.43 7.07
N ASP A 297 5.34 9.58 6.76
CA ASP A 297 4.07 9.99 7.35
C ASP A 297 2.87 9.33 6.65
N SER A 298 1.69 9.41 7.26
CA SER A 298 0.43 9.00 6.64
C SER A 298 0.18 9.79 5.35
N PRO A 299 -0.28 9.17 4.26
CA PRO A 299 -0.58 9.89 3.02
C PRO A 299 -1.79 10.83 3.13
N VAL A 300 -2.65 10.63 4.14
CA VAL A 300 -3.84 11.46 4.35
C VAL A 300 -3.46 12.73 5.10
N ARG A 301 -3.85 13.89 4.55
CA ARG A 301 -3.64 15.20 5.16
C ARG A 301 -4.95 15.98 5.21
N LEU A 302 -5.22 16.57 6.35
CA LEU A 302 -6.33 17.49 6.58
C LEU A 302 -5.75 18.86 6.89
N ASP A 303 -6.01 19.87 6.05
CA ASP A 303 -5.30 21.18 6.14
C ASP A 303 -5.57 21.94 7.43
N GLN A 304 -6.76 21.77 8.01
CA GLN A 304 -7.17 22.46 9.25
C GLN A 304 -6.70 21.73 10.50
N GLU A 305 -6.12 20.53 10.36
CA GLU A 305 -5.72 19.71 11.50
C GLU A 305 -4.21 19.44 11.49
N ARG A 306 -3.59 19.69 12.63
CA ARG A 306 -2.19 19.33 12.82
C ARG A 306 -2.08 17.85 13.16
N LYS A 307 -1.31 17.10 12.38
CA LYS A 307 -0.99 15.72 12.71
C LYS A 307 -0.23 15.62 14.03
N VAL A 308 -0.50 14.56 14.77
CA VAL A 308 0.27 14.19 15.96
C VAL A 308 1.70 13.83 15.52
N PRO A 309 2.74 14.45 16.11
CA PRO A 309 4.12 14.10 15.79
C PRO A 309 4.40 12.62 16.04
N PRO A 310 5.18 11.95 15.18
CA PRO A 310 5.54 10.55 15.39
C PRO A 310 6.45 10.40 16.61
N ARG A 311 6.10 9.45 17.48
CA ARG A 311 6.93 8.99 18.61
C ARG A 311 7.34 7.54 18.40
N PRO A 312 8.44 7.06 18.99
CA PRO A 312 8.88 5.68 18.85
C PRO A 312 7.76 4.67 19.16
N ALA A 313 7.82 3.52 18.49
CA ALA A 313 6.96 2.41 18.81
C ALA A 313 7.32 1.86 20.20
N PRO A 314 6.33 1.40 20.98
CA PRO A 314 6.57 0.89 22.32
C PRO A 314 7.24 -0.49 22.30
N ASP A 315 7.90 -0.83 23.41
CA ASP A 315 8.30 -2.20 23.69
C ASP A 315 7.09 -3.08 24.06
N LEU A 316 7.26 -4.40 23.97
CA LEU A 316 6.20 -5.35 24.29
C LEU A 316 5.72 -5.18 25.74
N GLY A 317 4.44 -4.86 25.92
CA GLY A 317 3.82 -4.71 27.22
C GLY A 317 4.23 -3.48 28.02
N GLU A 318 4.98 -2.55 27.42
CA GLU A 318 5.50 -1.34 28.08
C GLU A 318 4.45 -0.59 28.89
N HIS A 319 3.22 -0.55 28.41
CA HIS A 319 2.14 0.24 29.02
C HIS A 319 1.10 -0.61 29.74
N THR A 320 1.36 -1.90 29.95
CA THR A 320 0.36 -2.85 30.52
C THR A 320 -0.20 -2.35 31.85
N ASP A 321 0.63 -2.02 32.81
CA ASP A 321 0.17 -1.58 34.15
C ASP A 321 -0.58 -0.25 34.09
N ALA A 322 -0.13 0.68 33.25
CA ALA A 322 -0.78 1.98 33.08
C ALA A 322 -2.18 1.82 32.48
N VAL A 323 -2.33 1.00 31.44
CA VAL A 323 -3.62 0.72 30.82
C VAL A 323 -4.55 -0.01 31.77
N LEU A 324 -4.04 -0.98 32.55
CA LEU A 324 -4.87 -1.69 33.53
C LEU A 324 -5.40 -0.74 34.63
N ARG A 325 -4.60 0.24 35.10
CA ARG A 325 -5.07 1.28 36.04
C ARG A 325 -6.16 2.15 35.44
N GLU A 326 -6.03 2.56 34.18
CA GLU A 326 -7.06 3.31 33.46
C GLU A 326 -8.36 2.52 33.31
N LEU A 327 -8.27 1.19 33.20
CA LEU A 327 -9.42 0.28 33.18
C LEU A 327 -10.01 0.02 34.57
N GLY A 328 -9.47 0.64 35.63
CA GLY A 328 -9.98 0.57 36.99
C GLY A 328 -9.49 -0.63 37.80
N TYR A 329 -8.35 -1.20 37.45
CA TYR A 329 -7.65 -2.20 38.29
C TYR A 329 -6.75 -1.51 39.30
N ASP A 330 -6.79 -1.93 40.55
CA ASP A 330 -5.86 -1.51 41.59
C ASP A 330 -4.53 -2.28 41.51
N ASP A 331 -3.50 -1.86 42.27
CA ASP A 331 -2.19 -2.47 42.24
C ASP A 331 -2.18 -3.93 42.71
N ALA A 332 -3.11 -4.33 43.59
CA ALA A 332 -3.24 -5.71 44.03
C ALA A 332 -3.77 -6.60 42.90
N ALA A 333 -4.82 -6.17 42.21
CA ALA A 333 -5.39 -6.85 41.07
C ALA A 333 -4.39 -6.91 39.89
N ILE A 334 -3.62 -5.84 39.65
CA ILE A 334 -2.56 -5.83 38.63
C ILE A 334 -1.47 -6.86 38.97
N THR A 335 -1.10 -6.98 40.21
CA THR A 335 -0.11 -7.96 40.66
C THR A 335 -0.60 -9.39 40.42
N GLU A 336 -1.87 -9.68 40.69
CA GLU A 336 -2.48 -10.97 40.40
C GLU A 336 -2.54 -11.26 38.91
N LEU A 337 -2.83 -10.25 38.08
CA LEU A 337 -2.88 -10.36 36.61
C LEU A 337 -1.50 -10.53 35.97
N ARG A 338 -0.39 -10.27 36.65
CA ARG A 338 0.97 -10.43 36.07
C ARG A 338 1.24 -11.85 35.60
N GLY A 339 0.67 -12.88 36.22
CA GLY A 339 0.69 -14.24 35.72
C GLY A 339 -0.07 -14.45 34.40
N VAL A 340 -0.97 -13.53 34.07
CA VAL A 340 -1.80 -13.51 32.85
C VAL A 340 -1.18 -12.64 31.76
N THR A 341 -0.35 -11.67 32.16
CA THR A 341 0.30 -10.69 31.26
C THR A 341 1.70 -11.11 30.81
N THR A 342 2.30 -12.13 31.41
CA THR A 342 3.57 -12.70 30.94
C THR A 342 3.33 -13.66 29.78
N CYS A 343 3.93 -13.35 28.62
CA CYS A 343 4.04 -14.24 27.46
C CYS A 343 5.27 -15.14 27.59
#